data_8135efd73b28162a8b79008d0f2f9a93
#
_entry.id   8135efd73b28162a8b79008d0f2f9a93
#
_cell.length_a   1.000
_cell.length_b   1.000
_cell.length_c   1.000
_cell.angle_alpha   90.00
_cell.angle_beta   90.00
_cell.angle_gamma   90.00
#
_symmetry.space_group_name_H-M   'P 1'
#
loop_
_entity.id
_entity.type
_entity.pdbx_description
1 polymer ?
#
loop_
_entity_poly.entity_id
_entity_poly.type
_entity_poly.pdbx_seq_one_letter_code
_entity_poly.pdbx_strand_id
1 'polypeptide(L)'
;LDGREPADDSRLLEALDAVDARHWVEALPQGLDTVVGSGGRALTPPQAQQVALARLVLADPHTLVLDEATSLIDPRAARHLERSLAAVLEGRTVIAIAHRLFSAHDADRVAVVEDGRITEFGSHDELVAHGGSYAGLWESWHGKA
;
A
#
# COMPACT_ATOMS: atom_id res chain seq x y z
N LEU A 1 22.61 -1.23 -2.11
CA LEU A 1 23.03 -2.61 -1.79
C LEU A 1 23.23 -2.67 -0.28
N ASP A 2 22.12 -2.86 0.41
CA ASP A 2 22.08 -3.03 1.86
C ASP A 2 22.75 -4.36 2.20
N GLY A 3 23.74 -4.36 3.06
CA GLY A 3 24.48 -5.52 3.54
C GLY A 3 23.65 -6.47 4.43
N ARG A 4 22.38 -6.67 4.08
CA ARG A 4 21.52 -7.69 4.71
C ARG A 4 21.83 -9.03 4.08
N GLU A 5 21.99 -10.05 4.90
CA GLU A 5 22.10 -11.44 4.43
C GLU A 5 20.87 -11.79 3.58
N PRO A 6 21.03 -12.63 2.54
CA PRO A 6 19.91 -13.13 1.77
C PRO A 6 18.89 -13.78 2.74
N ALA A 7 17.62 -13.46 2.57
CA ALA A 7 16.58 -14.14 3.34
C ALA A 7 16.58 -15.63 2.96
N ASP A 8 16.48 -16.51 3.96
CA ASP A 8 16.29 -17.92 3.71
C ASP A 8 14.88 -18.20 3.14
N ASP A 9 14.69 -19.38 2.56
CA ASP A 9 13.41 -19.77 1.94
C ASP A 9 12.24 -19.71 2.92
N SER A 10 12.47 -19.97 4.20
CA SER A 10 11.43 -19.91 5.24
C SER A 10 10.91 -18.49 5.39
N ARG A 11 11.80 -17.51 5.50
CA ARG A 11 11.42 -16.08 5.59
C ARG A 11 10.77 -15.59 4.31
N LEU A 12 11.20 -16.07 3.14
CA LEU A 12 10.57 -15.76 1.87
C LEU A 12 9.13 -16.27 1.83
N LEU A 13 8.91 -17.52 2.25
CA LEU A 13 7.58 -18.12 2.29
C LEU A 13 6.67 -17.43 3.32
N GLU A 14 7.17 -17.07 4.50
CA GLU A 14 6.42 -16.29 5.49
C GLU A 14 5.99 -14.93 4.94
N ALA A 15 6.87 -14.22 4.23
CA ALA A 15 6.54 -12.95 3.62
C ALA A 15 5.49 -13.09 2.51
N LEU A 16 5.55 -14.17 1.73
CA LEU A 16 4.54 -14.48 0.71
C LEU A 16 3.20 -14.87 1.32
N ASP A 17 3.19 -15.58 2.45
CA ASP A 17 1.96 -15.89 3.20
C ASP A 17 1.30 -14.61 3.73
N ALA A 18 2.07 -13.69 4.28
CA ALA A 18 1.56 -12.41 4.81
C ALA A 18 0.80 -11.58 3.75
N VAL A 19 1.11 -11.76 2.48
CA VAL A 19 0.48 -11.06 1.35
C VAL A 19 -0.41 -11.98 0.47
N ASP A 20 -0.75 -13.16 0.97
CA ASP A 20 -1.58 -14.16 0.27
C ASP A 20 -1.05 -14.54 -1.13
N ALA A 21 0.28 -14.60 -1.26
CA ALA A 21 0.94 -14.89 -2.53
C ALA A 21 1.55 -16.32 -2.61
N ARG A 22 1.74 -16.99 -1.47
CA ARG A 22 2.46 -18.27 -1.40
C ARG A 22 1.88 -19.32 -2.31
N HIS A 23 0.55 -19.48 -2.32
CA HIS A 23 -0.14 -20.54 -3.06
C HIS A 23 0.15 -20.52 -4.57
N TRP A 24 0.17 -19.34 -5.19
CA TRP A 24 0.45 -19.25 -6.61
C TRP A 24 1.95 -19.27 -6.92
N VAL A 25 2.82 -18.82 -6.00
CA VAL A 25 4.28 -18.89 -6.16
C VAL A 25 4.73 -20.36 -6.13
N GLU A 26 4.26 -21.14 -5.16
CA GLU A 26 4.58 -22.58 -5.07
C GLU A 26 4.02 -23.38 -6.25
N ALA A 27 2.95 -22.91 -6.90
CA ALA A 27 2.40 -23.54 -8.11
C ALA A 27 3.22 -23.22 -9.38
N LEU A 28 4.21 -22.34 -9.32
CA LEU A 28 5.11 -22.08 -10.46
C LEU A 28 6.08 -23.26 -10.66
N PRO A 29 6.48 -23.57 -11.91
CA PRO A 29 7.36 -24.70 -12.20
C PRO A 29 8.70 -24.69 -11.44
N GLN A 30 9.22 -23.52 -11.13
CA GLN A 30 10.47 -23.32 -10.40
C GLN A 30 10.24 -22.69 -9.00
N GLY A 31 8.98 -22.58 -8.55
CA GLY A 31 8.65 -22.01 -7.24
C GLY A 31 9.32 -20.65 -7.02
N LEU A 32 10.07 -20.53 -5.92
CA LEU A 32 10.80 -19.32 -5.53
C LEU A 32 11.92 -18.93 -6.52
N ASP A 33 12.48 -19.89 -7.26
CA ASP A 33 13.55 -19.65 -8.23
C ASP A 33 13.02 -19.16 -9.59
N THR A 34 11.72 -18.97 -9.73
CA THR A 34 11.13 -18.49 -10.97
C THR A 34 11.58 -17.06 -11.29
N VAL A 35 12.26 -16.89 -12.41
CA VAL A 35 12.62 -15.57 -12.91
C VAL A 35 11.38 -14.85 -13.40
N VAL A 36 11.10 -13.67 -12.83
CA VAL A 36 9.92 -12.84 -13.15
C VAL A 36 10.34 -11.47 -13.70
N GLY A 37 9.46 -10.86 -14.49
CA GLY A 37 9.71 -9.54 -15.08
C GLY A 37 10.45 -9.63 -16.42
N SER A 38 11.31 -8.65 -16.70
CA SER A 38 12.02 -8.54 -17.97
C SER A 38 12.92 -9.75 -18.23
N GLY A 39 12.60 -10.54 -19.24
CA GLY A 39 13.33 -11.78 -19.57
C GLY A 39 12.86 -13.04 -18.85
N GLY A 40 11.82 -12.93 -18.01
CA GLY A 40 11.22 -14.04 -17.29
C GLY A 40 9.70 -14.13 -17.49
N ARG A 41 9.02 -14.76 -16.52
CA ARG A 41 7.57 -14.87 -16.53
C ARG A 41 6.91 -13.51 -16.27
N ALA A 42 5.97 -13.14 -17.11
CA ALA A 42 5.13 -11.97 -16.85
C ALA A 42 4.19 -12.26 -15.66
N LEU A 43 4.16 -11.35 -14.70
CA LEU A 43 3.19 -11.36 -13.61
C LEU A 43 1.96 -10.55 -14.00
N THR A 44 0.79 -10.98 -13.51
CA THR A 44 -0.39 -10.12 -13.56
C THR A 44 -0.19 -8.90 -12.64
N PRO A 45 -0.91 -7.77 -12.87
CA PRO A 45 -0.79 -6.61 -11.98
C PRO A 45 -1.00 -6.92 -10.48
N PRO A 46 -2.00 -7.74 -10.07
CA PRO A 46 -2.15 -8.14 -8.68
C PRO A 46 -0.96 -8.94 -8.15
N GLN A 47 -0.42 -9.89 -8.95
CA GLN A 47 0.74 -10.69 -8.56
C GLN A 47 2.00 -9.81 -8.38
N ALA A 48 2.23 -8.87 -9.29
CA ALA A 48 3.35 -7.94 -9.20
C ALA A 48 3.26 -7.11 -7.92
N GLN A 49 2.05 -6.69 -7.55
CA GLN A 49 1.82 -5.92 -6.33
C GLN A 49 2.00 -6.77 -5.07
N GLN A 50 1.53 -8.01 -5.04
CA GLN A 50 1.79 -8.93 -3.93
C GLN A 50 3.29 -9.16 -3.73
N VAL A 51 4.06 -9.35 -4.80
CA VAL A 51 5.53 -9.48 -4.71
C VAL A 51 6.17 -8.20 -4.17
N ALA A 52 5.70 -7.02 -4.61
CA ALA A 52 6.20 -5.75 -4.08
C ALA A 52 5.91 -5.61 -2.58
N LEU A 53 4.72 -6.00 -2.11
CA LEU A 53 4.36 -6.01 -0.67
C LEU A 53 5.18 -7.04 0.12
N ALA A 54 5.40 -8.25 -0.40
CA ALA A 54 6.25 -9.25 0.23
C ALA A 54 7.68 -8.73 0.45
N ARG A 55 8.22 -7.96 -0.50
CA ARG A 55 9.52 -7.29 -0.35
C ARG A 55 9.51 -6.26 0.79
N LEU A 56 8.40 -5.55 1.00
CA LEU A 56 8.25 -4.64 2.15
C LEU A 56 8.21 -5.40 3.47
N VAL A 57 7.52 -6.54 3.53
CA VAL A 57 7.51 -7.42 4.71
C VAL A 57 8.93 -7.85 5.07
N LEU A 58 9.70 -8.32 4.08
CA LEU A 58 11.10 -8.75 4.27
C LEU A 58 12.03 -7.60 4.67
N ALA A 59 11.83 -6.42 4.09
CA ALA A 59 12.64 -5.24 4.39
C ALA A 59 12.35 -4.68 5.78
N ASP A 60 11.15 -4.95 6.31
CA ASP A 60 10.66 -4.51 7.61
C ASP A 60 11.00 -3.03 7.94
N PRO A 61 10.63 -2.08 7.07
CA PRO A 61 10.94 -0.68 7.30
C PRO A 61 10.04 -0.12 8.40
N HIS A 62 10.62 0.73 9.26
CA HIS A 62 9.85 1.46 10.30
C HIS A 62 8.86 2.47 9.69
N THR A 63 9.22 3.08 8.57
CA THR A 63 8.42 4.11 7.89
C THR A 63 8.19 3.73 6.44
N LEU A 64 6.96 3.83 5.98
CA LEU A 64 6.52 3.56 4.61
C LEU A 64 5.98 4.84 3.98
N VAL A 65 6.34 5.07 2.72
CA VAL A 65 5.70 6.08 1.87
C VAL A 65 4.97 5.36 0.75
N LEU A 66 3.66 5.56 0.69
CA LEU A 66 2.77 4.93 -0.29
C LEU A 66 2.27 5.98 -1.26
N ASP A 67 2.59 5.82 -2.53
CA ASP A 67 2.08 6.65 -3.62
C ASP A 67 1.22 5.77 -4.54
N GLU A 68 -0.05 6.14 -4.73
CA GLU A 68 -1.01 5.44 -5.61
C GLU A 68 -1.14 3.91 -5.42
N ALA A 69 -0.95 3.41 -4.20
CA ALA A 69 -0.90 1.97 -3.93
C ALA A 69 -2.14 1.16 -4.39
N THR A 70 -3.26 1.82 -4.76
CA THR A 70 -4.54 1.15 -5.08
C THR A 70 -5.23 1.61 -6.37
N SER A 71 -4.64 2.50 -7.16
CA SER A 71 -5.33 3.17 -8.28
C SER A 71 -5.63 2.28 -9.50
N LEU A 72 -4.98 1.12 -9.65
CA LEU A 72 -5.07 0.27 -10.84
C LEU A 72 -5.72 -1.11 -10.62
N ILE A 73 -6.42 -1.33 -9.50
CA ILE A 73 -6.89 -2.67 -9.12
C ILE A 73 -8.40 -2.78 -9.25
N ASP A 74 -8.84 -3.90 -9.88
CA ASP A 74 -10.23 -4.36 -9.85
C ASP A 74 -10.76 -4.39 -8.40
N PRO A 75 -11.97 -3.91 -8.11
CA PRO A 75 -12.56 -3.86 -6.76
C PRO A 75 -12.57 -5.19 -6.00
N ARG A 76 -12.54 -6.33 -6.71
CA ARG A 76 -12.44 -7.65 -6.07
C ARG A 76 -11.03 -8.00 -5.64
N ALA A 77 -10.04 -7.67 -6.46
CA ALA A 77 -8.62 -7.82 -6.13
C ALA A 77 -8.19 -6.79 -5.07
N ALA A 78 -8.80 -5.59 -5.05
CA ALA A 78 -8.55 -4.55 -4.08
C ALA A 78 -8.79 -5.03 -2.64
N ARG A 79 -9.85 -5.79 -2.36
CA ARG A 79 -10.15 -6.26 -0.99
C ARG A 79 -9.14 -7.27 -0.44
N HIS A 80 -8.56 -8.11 -1.28
CA HIS A 80 -7.46 -8.99 -0.87
C HIS A 80 -6.19 -8.20 -0.59
N LEU A 81 -5.92 -7.24 -1.45
CA LEU A 81 -4.76 -6.37 -1.31
C LEU A 81 -4.87 -5.44 -0.11
N GLU A 82 -6.05 -4.90 0.19
CA GLU A 82 -6.30 -4.07 1.38
C GLU A 82 -5.99 -4.84 2.66
N ARG A 83 -6.37 -6.12 2.75
CA ARG A 83 -6.03 -6.97 3.90
C ARG A 83 -4.54 -7.24 4.00
N SER A 84 -3.90 -7.57 2.88
CA SER A 84 -2.45 -7.78 2.83
C SER A 84 -1.69 -6.50 3.15
N LEU A 85 -2.18 -5.36 2.66
CA LEU A 85 -1.61 -4.05 2.94
C LEU A 85 -1.77 -3.70 4.42
N ALA A 86 -2.95 -3.90 5.02
CA ALA A 86 -3.19 -3.63 6.44
C ALA A 86 -2.22 -4.41 7.34
N ALA A 87 -1.98 -5.70 7.04
CA ALA A 87 -1.02 -6.52 7.77
C ALA A 87 0.43 -5.98 7.64
N VAL A 88 0.79 -5.46 6.47
CA VAL A 88 2.11 -4.84 6.24
C VAL A 88 2.24 -3.50 6.94
N LEU A 89 1.14 -2.76 7.11
CA LEU A 89 1.16 -1.41 7.71
C LEU A 89 1.11 -1.43 9.24
N GLU A 90 0.66 -2.51 9.84
CA GLU A 90 0.50 -2.63 11.29
C GLU A 90 1.80 -2.34 12.04
N GLY A 91 1.74 -1.47 13.05
CA GLY A 91 2.89 -1.09 13.87
C GLY A 91 3.91 -0.18 13.20
N ARG A 92 3.64 0.35 12.00
CA ARG A 92 4.55 1.21 11.23
C ARG A 92 4.03 2.63 11.10
N THR A 93 4.95 3.57 10.88
CA THR A 93 4.60 4.92 10.45
C THR A 93 4.35 4.91 8.94
N VAL A 94 3.16 5.33 8.54
CA VAL A 94 2.74 5.33 7.14
C VAL A 94 2.45 6.75 6.67
N ILE A 95 3.07 7.16 5.57
CA ILE A 95 2.76 8.38 4.85
C ILE A 95 2.14 7.96 3.53
N ALA A 96 0.84 8.22 3.35
CA ALA A 96 0.13 7.86 2.13
C ALA A 96 -0.29 9.12 1.36
N ILE A 97 -0.03 9.12 0.05
CA ILE A 97 -0.60 10.14 -0.84
C ILE A 97 -2.00 9.67 -1.22
N ALA A 98 -3.00 10.37 -0.71
CA ALA A 98 -4.40 10.02 -0.88
C ALA A 98 -4.93 10.58 -2.21
N HIS A 99 -5.18 9.71 -3.17
CA HIS A 99 -5.94 10.03 -4.39
C HIS A 99 -7.46 9.80 -4.22
N ARG A 100 -7.85 9.15 -3.12
CA ARG A 100 -9.24 8.95 -2.71
C ARG A 100 -9.40 9.43 -1.27
N LEU A 101 -10.37 10.29 -1.02
CA LEU A 101 -10.62 10.87 0.30
C LEU A 101 -10.94 9.84 1.39
N PHE A 102 -11.46 8.66 1.04
CA PHE A 102 -11.64 7.58 2.02
C PHE A 102 -10.34 7.16 2.69
N SER A 103 -9.22 7.18 1.98
CA SER A 103 -7.92 6.85 2.56
C SER A 103 -7.45 7.92 3.56
N ALA A 104 -7.93 9.15 3.43
CA ALA A 104 -7.61 10.24 4.35
C ALA A 104 -8.49 10.24 5.61
N HIS A 105 -9.73 9.69 5.53
CA HIS A 105 -10.64 9.61 6.68
C HIS A 105 -10.06 8.79 7.82
N ASP A 106 -9.47 7.65 7.51
CA ASP A 106 -8.97 6.68 8.51
C ASP A 106 -7.53 6.98 8.96
N ALA A 107 -6.92 8.05 8.47
CA ALA A 107 -5.58 8.46 8.85
C ALA A 107 -5.58 9.19 10.22
N ASP A 108 -4.57 8.94 11.05
CA ASP A 108 -4.38 9.67 12.31
C ASP A 108 -4.24 11.17 12.10
N ARG A 109 -3.56 11.56 11.02
CA ARG A 109 -3.36 12.96 10.60
C ARG A 109 -3.41 13.09 9.08
N VAL A 110 -3.96 14.18 8.64
CA VAL A 110 -4.04 14.60 7.23
C VAL A 110 -3.26 15.90 7.05
N ALA A 111 -2.45 15.96 6.02
CA ALA A 111 -1.79 17.19 5.58
C ALA A 111 -2.33 17.59 4.20
N VAL A 112 -2.87 18.79 4.07
CA VAL A 112 -3.22 19.38 2.76
C VAL A 112 -2.03 20.15 2.25
N VAL A 113 -1.59 19.82 1.03
CA VAL A 113 -0.43 20.46 0.39
C VAL A 113 -0.90 21.24 -0.82
N GLU A 114 -0.69 22.56 -0.81
CA GLU A 114 -1.01 23.47 -1.89
C GLU A 114 0.23 24.34 -2.18
N ASP A 115 0.56 24.50 -3.45
CA ASP A 115 1.71 25.29 -3.90
C ASP A 115 3.03 24.96 -3.16
N GLY A 116 3.24 23.67 -2.86
CA GLY A 116 4.44 23.17 -2.19
C GLY A 116 4.51 23.47 -0.69
N ARG A 117 3.40 23.85 -0.07
CA ARG A 117 3.30 24.13 1.37
C ARG A 117 2.17 23.36 2.00
N ILE A 118 2.34 22.96 3.26
CA ILE A 118 1.24 22.42 4.06
C ILE A 118 0.36 23.59 4.48
N THR A 119 -0.87 23.62 3.97
CA THR A 119 -1.86 24.66 4.26
C THR A 119 -2.79 24.29 5.40
N GLU A 120 -3.07 22.98 5.55
CA GLU A 120 -3.88 22.45 6.64
C GLU A 120 -3.23 21.17 7.18
N PHE A 121 -3.32 20.97 8.50
CA PHE A 121 -2.80 19.79 9.17
C PHE A 121 -3.64 19.46 10.40
N GLY A 122 -4.21 18.25 10.45
CA GLY A 122 -5.06 17.82 11.57
C GLY A 122 -5.66 16.44 11.34
N SER A 123 -6.53 15.98 12.24
CA SER A 123 -7.39 14.82 12.00
C SER A 123 -8.48 15.16 10.99
N HIS A 124 -9.16 14.12 10.47
CA HIS A 124 -10.32 14.29 9.61
C HIS A 124 -11.35 15.25 10.23
N ASP A 125 -11.77 14.98 11.47
CA ASP A 125 -12.81 15.74 12.17
C ASP A 125 -12.40 17.21 12.40
N GLU A 126 -11.13 17.44 12.78
CA GLU A 126 -10.57 18.77 12.96
C GLU A 126 -10.61 19.59 11.66
N LEU A 127 -10.23 18.96 10.54
CA LEU A 127 -10.18 19.65 9.24
C LEU A 127 -11.57 19.89 8.64
N VAL A 128 -12.51 18.96 8.83
CA VAL A 128 -13.91 19.16 8.43
C VAL A 128 -14.52 20.29 9.25
N ALA A 129 -14.31 20.32 10.56
CA ALA A 129 -14.81 21.39 11.42
C ALA A 129 -14.18 22.76 11.11
N HIS A 130 -12.93 22.78 10.62
CA HIS A 130 -12.25 24.02 10.22
C HIS A 130 -12.87 24.66 8.97
N GLY A 131 -13.50 23.89 8.09
CA GLY A 131 -14.18 24.40 6.89
C GLY A 131 -13.27 24.91 5.78
N GLY A 132 -12.03 24.44 5.73
CA GLY A 132 -11.03 24.83 4.73
C GLY A 132 -11.07 24.02 3.43
N SER A 133 -9.93 23.95 2.73
CA SER A 133 -9.78 23.22 1.46
C SER A 133 -10.15 21.75 1.61
N TYR A 134 -9.73 21.11 2.73
CA TYR A 134 -10.06 19.72 3.00
C TYR A 134 -11.57 19.49 3.13
N ALA A 135 -12.27 20.33 3.88
CA ALA A 135 -13.71 20.23 4.06
C ALA A 135 -14.45 20.39 2.73
N GLY A 136 -14.05 21.37 1.90
CA GLY A 136 -14.61 21.56 0.56
C GLY A 136 -14.42 20.35 -0.36
N LEU A 137 -13.25 19.71 -0.32
CA LEU A 137 -13.00 18.45 -1.04
C LEU A 137 -13.90 17.33 -0.52
N TRP A 138 -14.02 17.19 0.79
CA TRP A 138 -14.85 16.16 1.42
C TRP A 138 -16.32 16.31 1.06
N GLU A 139 -16.88 17.51 1.11
CA GLU A 139 -18.25 17.82 0.72
C GLU A 139 -18.51 17.56 -0.77
N SER A 140 -17.55 17.92 -1.64
CA SER A 140 -17.69 17.69 -3.09
C SER A 140 -17.78 16.23 -3.47
N TRP A 141 -17.19 15.36 -2.65
CA TRP A 141 -17.21 13.91 -2.85
C TRP A 141 -18.46 13.22 -2.30
N HIS A 142 -19.02 13.74 -1.19
CA HIS A 142 -20.22 13.18 -0.55
C HIS A 142 -21.50 13.88 -1.03
N GLY A 143 -21.41 15.08 -1.58
CA GLY A 143 -22.56 15.84 -2.07
C GLY A 143 -23.06 15.44 -3.46
N LYS A 144 -22.51 14.41 -4.09
CA LYS A 144 -22.97 13.82 -5.37
C LYS A 144 -23.65 12.46 -5.16
N ALA A 145 -24.52 12.37 -4.13
CA ALA A 145 -25.47 11.29 -3.96
C ALA A 145 -26.84 11.73 -4.46
#